data_74f309b063f979d42cf336deee8e7b34
#
_entry.id   74f309b063f979d42cf336deee8e7b34
#
_cell.length_a   1.000
_cell.length_b   1.000
_cell.length_c   1.000
_cell.angle_alpha   90.00
_cell.angle_beta   90.00
_cell.angle_gamma   90.00
#
_symmetry.space_group_name_H-M   'P 1'
#
loop_
_entity.id
_entity.type
_entity.pdbx_description
1 polymer ?
#
loop_
_entity_poly.entity_id
_entity_poly.type
_entity_poly.pdbx_seq_one_letter_code
_entity_poly.pdbx_strand_id
1 'polypeptide(L)'
;ILMNNFWKKEVAFLPSTSDEYIDEINGATAGLIIGDRALQNLGRFPFVYDLGEAWRMLTGMPFVFAVWVASKPMDRAFIEQFDAANSVGLQRLDELANAWPLPGVDMLSYYRDRISYRIDMQKRKALEGFLESIG
;
A
#
# COMPACT_ATOMS: atom_id res chain seq x y z
N ILE A 1 6.67 13.30 -4.65
CA ILE A 1 6.00 14.14 -3.65
C ILE A 1 6.74 14.08 -2.31
N LEU A 2 6.81 12.92 -1.63
CA LEU A 2 7.39 12.81 -0.28
C LEU A 2 8.85 13.26 -0.19
N MET A 3 9.71 12.87 -1.15
CA MET A 3 11.11 13.29 -1.14
C MET A 3 11.24 14.82 -1.12
N ASN A 4 10.45 15.52 -1.95
CA ASN A 4 10.53 16.97 -2.08
C ASN A 4 9.79 17.70 -0.95
N ASN A 5 8.57 17.23 -0.59
CA ASN A 5 7.66 18.00 0.26
C ASN A 5 7.76 17.65 1.74
N PHE A 6 8.11 16.40 2.07
CA PHE A 6 8.24 15.93 3.44
C PHE A 6 9.70 15.87 3.90
N TRP A 7 10.54 15.10 3.22
CA TRP A 7 11.94 14.96 3.61
C TRP A 7 12.86 16.08 3.11
N LYS A 8 12.41 16.91 2.16
CA LYS A 8 13.20 18.01 1.58
C LYS A 8 14.56 17.53 1.03
N LYS A 9 14.53 16.42 0.31
CA LYS A 9 15.73 15.79 -0.25
C LYS A 9 15.66 15.76 -1.78
N GLU A 10 16.73 16.18 -2.41
CA GLU A 10 16.97 15.93 -3.82
C GLU A 10 17.63 14.56 -3.97
N VAL A 11 17.06 13.72 -4.82
CA VAL A 11 17.54 12.36 -5.07
C VAL A 11 17.46 12.05 -6.57
N ALA A 12 18.41 11.23 -7.04
CA ALA A 12 18.33 10.64 -8.36
C ALA A 12 17.47 9.37 -8.28
N PHE A 13 16.43 9.29 -9.09
CA PHE A 13 15.61 8.08 -9.22
C PHE A 13 16.17 7.18 -10.30
N LEU A 14 16.50 5.95 -9.94
CA LEU A 14 16.98 4.92 -10.84
C LEU A 14 15.90 3.87 -11.01
N PRO A 15 15.45 3.58 -12.25
CA PRO A 15 14.52 2.49 -12.48
C PRO A 15 15.20 1.15 -12.24
N SER A 16 14.52 0.22 -11.58
CA SER A 16 14.96 -1.16 -11.50
C SER A 16 14.03 -2.05 -12.33
N THR A 17 14.63 -3.02 -13.04
CA THR A 17 13.90 -3.99 -13.88
C THR A 17 13.83 -5.38 -13.24
N SER A 18 14.52 -5.60 -12.12
CA SER A 18 14.55 -6.86 -11.38
C SER A 18 14.50 -6.60 -9.87
N ASP A 19 14.33 -7.64 -9.07
CA ASP A 19 14.33 -7.55 -7.62
C ASP A 19 15.73 -7.50 -7.00
N GLU A 20 16.78 -7.64 -7.82
CA GLU A 20 18.19 -7.62 -7.39
C GLU A 20 18.59 -6.28 -6.77
N TYR A 21 17.89 -5.18 -7.13
CA TYR A 21 18.14 -3.87 -6.52
C TYR A 21 18.02 -3.86 -4.98
N ILE A 22 17.28 -4.83 -4.41
CA ILE A 22 17.14 -4.93 -2.94
C ILE A 22 18.49 -5.21 -2.29
N ASP A 23 19.38 -5.96 -2.96
CA ASP A 23 20.73 -6.28 -2.49
C ASP A 23 21.71 -5.12 -2.68
N GLU A 24 21.37 -4.16 -3.53
CA GLU A 24 22.14 -2.95 -3.78
C GLU A 24 21.84 -1.81 -2.79
N ILE A 25 20.81 -1.96 -1.93
CA ILE A 25 20.44 -0.95 -0.92
C ILE A 25 21.52 -0.90 0.16
N ASN A 26 22.39 0.08 0.07
CA ASN A 26 23.45 0.33 1.04
C ASN A 26 23.97 1.78 0.94
N GLY A 27 24.71 2.23 1.94
CA GLY A 27 25.36 3.54 1.94
C GLY A 27 24.37 4.69 1.71
N ALA A 28 24.49 5.37 0.58
CA ALA A 28 23.61 6.46 0.17
C ALA A 28 22.45 6.01 -0.75
N THR A 29 22.34 4.71 -1.03
CA THR A 29 21.30 4.16 -1.90
C THR A 29 20.15 3.63 -1.06
N ALA A 30 18.94 4.11 -1.33
CA ALA A 30 17.69 3.59 -0.76
C ALA A 30 16.87 2.91 -1.85
N GLY A 31 16.01 1.97 -1.48
CA GLY A 31 15.09 1.29 -2.39
C GLY A 31 13.65 1.43 -1.96
N LEU A 32 12.74 1.54 -2.92
CA LEU A 32 11.30 1.43 -2.70
C LEU A 32 10.89 -0.02 -2.84
N ILE A 33 10.44 -0.63 -1.74
CA ILE A 33 9.97 -2.01 -1.70
C ILE A 33 8.47 -2.00 -1.38
N ILE A 34 7.67 -2.77 -2.10
CA ILE A 34 6.21 -2.82 -1.92
C ILE A 34 5.69 -4.26 -1.81
N GLY A 35 4.47 -4.40 -1.27
CA GLY A 35 3.77 -5.68 -1.16
C GLY A 35 4.47 -6.68 -0.24
N ASP A 36 4.33 -7.96 -0.51
CA ASP A 36 4.86 -9.05 0.31
C ASP A 36 6.37 -8.96 0.49
N ARG A 37 7.09 -8.46 -0.52
CA ARG A 37 8.53 -8.21 -0.43
C ARG A 37 8.89 -7.20 0.64
N ALA A 38 8.09 -6.16 0.82
CA ALA A 38 8.30 -5.20 1.89
C ALA A 38 8.15 -5.86 3.26
N LEU A 39 7.12 -6.71 3.44
CA LEU A 39 6.89 -7.45 4.67
C LEU A 39 8.03 -8.43 4.97
N GLN A 40 8.54 -9.15 3.96
CA GLN A 40 9.64 -10.10 4.09
C GLN A 40 10.99 -9.43 4.41
N ASN A 41 11.16 -8.18 4.02
CA ASN A 41 12.39 -7.41 4.27
C ASN A 41 12.32 -6.49 5.50
N LEU A 42 11.23 -6.55 6.28
CA LEU A 42 11.15 -5.86 7.56
C LEU A 42 12.27 -6.34 8.49
N GLY A 43 13.04 -5.40 9.02
CA GLY A 43 14.18 -5.72 9.89
C GLY A 43 15.49 -6.05 9.16
N ARG A 44 15.50 -6.17 7.83
CA ARG A 44 16.74 -6.37 7.06
C ARG A 44 17.62 -5.13 7.01
N PHE A 45 16.98 -3.94 7.00
CA PHE A 45 17.68 -2.67 6.85
C PHE A 45 17.68 -1.88 8.16
N PRO A 46 18.75 -1.13 8.45
CA PRO A 46 18.85 -0.34 9.67
C PRO A 46 17.88 0.86 9.68
N PHE A 47 17.44 1.31 8.50
CA PHE A 47 16.49 2.41 8.35
C PHE A 47 15.36 1.99 7.42
N VAL A 48 14.13 2.04 7.92
CA VAL A 48 12.91 1.74 7.17
C VAL A 48 11.93 2.88 7.41
N TYR A 49 11.34 3.39 6.34
CA TYR A 49 10.35 4.46 6.37
C TYR A 49 9.06 4.00 5.74
N ASP A 50 7.98 4.02 6.51
CA ASP A 50 6.64 3.76 6.00
C ASP A 50 6.14 4.99 5.23
N LEU A 51 5.91 4.82 3.92
CA LEU A 51 5.46 5.92 3.05
C LEU A 51 4.02 6.33 3.34
N GLY A 52 3.17 5.43 3.82
CA GLY A 52 1.81 5.74 4.24
C GLY A 52 1.79 6.60 5.50
N GLU A 53 2.67 6.30 6.47
CA GLU A 53 2.85 7.14 7.66
C GLU A 53 3.39 8.51 7.29
N ALA A 54 4.43 8.59 6.46
CA ALA A 54 4.99 9.84 5.98
C ALA A 54 3.96 10.69 5.22
N TRP A 55 3.12 10.06 4.41
CA TRP A 55 2.00 10.74 3.74
C TRP A 55 1.00 11.32 4.74
N ARG A 56 0.63 10.54 5.76
CA ARG A 56 -0.29 11.00 6.80
C ARG A 56 0.29 12.17 7.60
N MET A 57 1.58 12.13 7.89
CA MET A 57 2.27 13.24 8.57
C MET A 57 2.31 14.51 7.71
N LEU A 58 2.50 14.37 6.39
CA LEU A 58 2.53 15.49 5.46
C LEU A 58 1.14 16.12 5.24
N THR A 59 0.09 15.28 5.10
CA THR A 59 -1.21 15.71 4.58
C THR A 59 -2.35 15.68 5.62
N GLY A 60 -2.16 14.96 6.72
CA GLY A 60 -3.23 14.66 7.68
C GLY A 60 -4.25 13.62 7.17
N MET A 61 -4.07 13.07 5.96
CA MET A 61 -5.01 12.20 5.27
C MET A 61 -4.48 10.76 5.16
N PRO A 62 -5.36 9.75 5.12
CA PRO A 62 -4.95 8.38 4.82
C PRO A 62 -4.40 8.28 3.39
N PHE A 63 -3.57 7.27 3.12
CA PHE A 63 -3.13 6.95 1.77
C PHE A 63 -3.93 5.74 1.23
N VAL A 64 -4.45 5.86 0.02
CA VAL A 64 -5.18 4.78 -0.67
C VAL A 64 -4.21 4.07 -1.60
N PHE A 65 -3.74 2.89 -1.20
CA PHE A 65 -2.71 2.15 -1.93
C PHE A 65 -3.24 1.45 -3.18
N ALA A 66 -4.46 0.97 -3.15
CA ALA A 66 -5.08 0.25 -4.25
C ALA A 66 -6.60 0.39 -4.23
N VAL A 67 -7.20 0.34 -5.41
CA VAL A 67 -8.66 0.35 -5.60
C VAL A 67 -9.04 -0.57 -6.75
N TRP A 68 -10.25 -1.09 -6.71
CA TRP A 68 -10.87 -1.68 -7.87
C TRP A 68 -11.32 -0.59 -8.84
N VAL A 69 -10.95 -0.73 -10.11
CA VAL A 69 -11.28 0.24 -11.16
C VAL A 69 -12.02 -0.47 -12.29
N ALA A 70 -13.15 0.09 -12.72
CA ALA A 70 -13.87 -0.36 -13.89
C ALA A 70 -13.50 0.51 -15.11
N SER A 71 -13.21 -0.11 -16.24
CA SER A 71 -12.91 0.58 -17.50
C SER A 71 -14.14 1.15 -18.22
N LYS A 72 -15.34 0.79 -17.76
CA LYS A 72 -16.63 1.26 -18.26
C LYS A 72 -17.64 1.35 -17.12
N PRO A 73 -18.70 2.13 -17.27
CA PRO A 73 -19.78 2.15 -16.30
C PRO A 73 -20.36 0.75 -16.08
N MET A 74 -20.54 0.39 -14.81
CA MET A 74 -21.12 -0.88 -14.39
C MET A 74 -22.53 -0.62 -13.85
N ASP A 75 -23.45 -1.58 -14.05
CA ASP A 75 -24.77 -1.47 -13.46
C ASP A 75 -24.71 -1.64 -11.93
N ARG A 76 -25.72 -1.09 -11.26
CA ARG A 76 -25.77 -1.07 -9.81
C ARG A 76 -25.86 -2.47 -9.20
N ALA A 77 -26.58 -3.37 -9.83
CA ALA A 77 -26.76 -4.74 -9.34
C ALA A 77 -25.42 -5.50 -9.36
N PHE A 78 -24.61 -5.30 -10.41
CA PHE A 78 -23.25 -5.86 -10.47
C PHE A 78 -22.36 -5.32 -9.35
N ILE A 79 -22.37 -4.01 -9.12
CA ILE A 79 -21.56 -3.38 -8.06
C ILE A 79 -21.94 -3.94 -6.68
N GLU A 80 -23.26 -4.04 -6.41
CA GLU A 80 -23.76 -4.59 -5.14
C GLU A 80 -23.34 -6.06 -4.94
N GLN A 81 -23.40 -6.89 -6.00
CA GLN A 81 -22.95 -8.28 -5.95
C GLN A 81 -21.42 -8.39 -5.77
N PHE A 82 -20.66 -7.54 -6.44
CA PHE A 82 -19.21 -7.48 -6.31
C PHE A 82 -18.80 -7.09 -4.88
N ASP A 83 -19.42 -6.06 -4.31
CA ASP A 83 -19.18 -5.65 -2.93
C ASP A 83 -19.58 -6.72 -1.92
N ALA A 84 -20.70 -7.43 -2.16
CA ALA A 84 -21.11 -8.55 -1.33
C ALA A 84 -20.09 -9.70 -1.38
N ALA A 85 -19.58 -10.05 -2.56
CA ALA A 85 -18.54 -11.08 -2.72
C ALA A 85 -17.25 -10.71 -1.97
N ASN A 86 -16.77 -9.47 -2.10
CA ASN A 86 -15.62 -8.99 -1.34
C ASN A 86 -15.87 -9.04 0.18
N SER A 87 -17.08 -8.70 0.62
CA SER A 87 -17.45 -8.73 2.04
C SER A 87 -17.40 -10.13 2.64
N VAL A 88 -17.69 -11.18 1.87
CA VAL A 88 -17.51 -12.58 2.31
C VAL A 88 -16.04 -12.88 2.59
N GLY A 89 -15.12 -12.42 1.74
CA GLY A 89 -13.68 -12.57 1.97
C GLY A 89 -13.23 -11.92 3.28
N LEU A 90 -13.75 -10.73 3.60
CA LEU A 90 -13.41 -10.03 4.85
C LEU A 90 -13.90 -10.75 6.11
N GLN A 91 -14.93 -11.60 6.02
CA GLN A 91 -15.41 -12.42 7.12
C GLN A 91 -14.55 -13.68 7.35
N ARG A 92 -13.64 -14.00 6.42
CA ARG A 92 -12.83 -15.22 6.39
C ARG A 92 -11.33 -14.94 6.40
N LEU A 93 -10.91 -13.84 7.02
CA LEU A 93 -9.48 -13.46 7.08
C LEU A 93 -8.60 -14.51 7.77
N ASP A 94 -9.13 -15.23 8.75
CA ASP A 94 -8.43 -16.33 9.43
C ASP A 94 -8.10 -17.47 8.46
N GLU A 95 -9.07 -17.85 7.63
CA GLU A 95 -8.87 -18.88 6.62
C GLU A 95 -7.87 -18.43 5.56
N LEU A 96 -7.95 -17.17 5.13
CA LEU A 96 -7.01 -16.60 4.16
C LEU A 96 -5.59 -16.53 4.71
N ALA A 97 -5.40 -16.09 5.96
CA ALA A 97 -4.09 -16.02 6.59
C ALA A 97 -3.44 -17.41 6.73
N ASN A 98 -4.23 -18.45 7.00
CA ASN A 98 -3.77 -19.83 7.06
C ASN A 98 -3.47 -20.43 5.67
N ALA A 99 -4.27 -20.08 4.65
CA ALA A 99 -4.11 -20.59 3.29
C ALA A 99 -2.90 -19.96 2.56
N TRP A 100 -2.58 -18.71 2.90
CA TRP A 100 -1.52 -17.93 2.26
C TRP A 100 -0.54 -17.37 3.30
N PRO A 101 0.20 -18.23 4.02
CA PRO A 101 1.15 -17.79 5.02
C PRO A 101 2.36 -17.14 4.35
N LEU A 102 2.88 -16.07 4.96
CA LEU A 102 4.14 -15.45 4.56
C LEU A 102 5.17 -15.69 5.68
N PRO A 103 6.30 -16.36 5.39
CA PRO A 103 7.30 -16.68 6.40
C PRO A 103 7.74 -15.44 7.21
N GLY A 104 7.68 -15.53 8.54
CA GLY A 104 8.09 -14.44 9.42
C GLY A 104 7.07 -13.31 9.59
N VAL A 105 5.88 -13.39 8.98
CA VAL A 105 4.84 -12.37 9.06
C VAL A 105 3.56 -12.95 9.66
N ASP A 106 3.02 -12.26 10.66
CA ASP A 106 1.67 -12.53 11.16
C ASP A 106 0.63 -11.96 10.16
N MET A 107 0.22 -12.81 9.21
CA MET A 107 -0.71 -12.42 8.15
C MET A 107 -2.09 -12.07 8.70
N LEU A 108 -2.53 -12.68 9.80
CA LEU A 108 -3.83 -12.38 10.37
C LEU A 108 -3.86 -10.97 10.97
N SER A 109 -2.86 -10.62 11.77
CA SER A 109 -2.70 -9.26 12.31
C SER A 109 -2.52 -8.25 11.16
N TYR A 110 -1.73 -8.59 10.14
CA TYR A 110 -1.56 -7.74 8.96
C TYR A 110 -2.90 -7.43 8.28
N TYR A 111 -3.72 -8.45 7.99
CA TYR A 111 -5.02 -8.27 7.35
C TYR A 111 -6.02 -7.53 8.22
N ARG A 112 -6.04 -7.76 9.53
CA ARG A 112 -7.02 -7.14 10.44
C ARG A 112 -6.67 -5.74 10.87
N ASP A 113 -5.38 -5.50 11.17
CA ASP A 113 -4.97 -4.32 11.91
C ASP A 113 -4.25 -3.30 11.01
N ARG A 114 -3.70 -3.73 9.85
CA ARG A 114 -2.90 -2.88 8.97
C ARG A 114 -3.61 -2.47 7.70
N ILE A 115 -4.66 -3.17 7.29
CA ILE A 115 -5.39 -2.89 6.06
C ILE A 115 -6.81 -2.43 6.37
N SER A 116 -7.22 -1.33 5.76
CA SER A 116 -8.59 -0.85 5.81
C SER A 116 -9.23 -0.97 4.42
N TYR A 117 -10.10 -1.97 4.25
CA TYR A 117 -10.62 -2.39 2.94
C TYR A 117 -11.74 -1.52 2.38
N ARG A 118 -12.51 -0.86 3.23
CA ARG A 118 -13.65 -0.07 2.76
C ARG A 118 -13.22 1.37 2.46
N ILE A 119 -13.63 1.88 1.30
CA ILE A 119 -13.46 3.29 0.94
C ILE A 119 -14.62 4.07 1.54
N ASP A 120 -14.30 4.86 2.57
CA ASP A 120 -15.18 5.88 3.14
C ASP A 120 -14.96 7.25 2.48
N MET A 121 -15.72 8.26 2.91
CA MET A 121 -15.62 9.61 2.37
C MET A 121 -14.23 10.24 2.56
N GLN A 122 -13.56 9.94 3.68
CA GLN A 122 -12.23 10.49 3.95
C GLN A 122 -11.18 9.90 3.01
N LYS A 123 -11.22 8.57 2.77
CA LYS A 123 -10.32 7.91 1.83
C LYS A 123 -10.58 8.33 0.39
N ARG A 124 -11.86 8.53 0.01
CA ARG A 124 -12.19 9.05 -1.31
C ARG A 124 -11.59 10.43 -1.53
N LYS A 125 -11.78 11.35 -0.59
CA LYS A 125 -11.18 12.69 -0.65
C LYS A 125 -9.65 12.64 -0.68
N ALA A 126 -9.04 11.72 0.09
CA ALA A 126 -7.60 11.52 0.09
C ALA A 126 -7.08 11.03 -1.27
N LEU A 127 -7.78 10.08 -1.90
CA LEU A 127 -7.45 9.60 -3.24
C LEU A 127 -7.57 10.70 -4.29
N GLU A 128 -8.65 11.46 -4.28
CA GLU A 128 -8.86 12.60 -5.19
C GLU A 128 -7.73 13.62 -5.04
N GLY A 129 -7.41 14.05 -3.83
CA GLY A 129 -6.32 14.99 -3.58
C GLY A 129 -4.93 14.45 -3.96
N PHE A 130 -4.69 13.15 -3.81
CA PHE A 130 -3.46 12.53 -4.31
C PHE A 130 -3.39 12.59 -5.84
N LEU A 131 -4.46 12.20 -6.53
CA LEU A 131 -4.51 12.22 -8.00
C LEU A 131 -4.33 13.63 -8.56
N GLU A 132 -4.94 14.63 -7.95
CA GLU A 132 -4.74 16.06 -8.32
C GLU A 132 -3.28 16.49 -8.13
N SER A 133 -2.57 15.94 -7.16
CA SER A 133 -1.18 16.31 -6.87
C SER A 133 -0.15 15.72 -7.85
N ILE A 134 -0.55 14.73 -8.65
CA ILE A 134 0.32 14.04 -9.62
C ILE A 134 -0.11 14.27 -11.08
N GLY A 135 -1.29 14.81 -11.31
CA GLY A 135 -1.85 15.13 -12.66
C GLY A 135 -1.58 16.53 -13.07
#